data_6fbb8d3b4fb112b3a36e5390cf3987cf
#
_entry.id   6fbb8d3b4fb112b3a36e5390cf3987cf
#
_cell.length_a   1.000
_cell.length_b   1.000
_cell.length_c   1.000
_cell.angle_alpha   90.00
_cell.angle_beta   90.00
_cell.angle_gamma   90.00
#
_symmetry.space_group_name_H-M   'P 1'
#
loop_
_entity.id
_entity.type
_entity.pdbx_description
1 polymer ?
#
loop_
_entity_poly.entity_id
_entity_poly.type
_entity_poly.pdbx_seq_one_letter_code
_entity_poly.pdbx_strand_id
1 'polypeptide(L)'
;MRLLLFIIFAIPICCAVANEWDDVRFYNLQPGRECQISMGSGFFVNKDTIVTNKHVVEQCKNIAIRGAVKPTLAKLILVDKEMDIAVLYSPKSSKKVPYLRNNHDEVKVGDILFSVGYPLERGESGEFIVKQAKVLKTKTDVKSGYEDIEFTDNVNHGNSGGPLLDKNSNLVGIVTAKLTYKYDDPNIPPKHVALAIGVEGLIEFLKKNDIYYASSSSYDIFTNYHVDKIAKDYVVNIHCVH
;
A
#
# COMPACT_ATOMS: atom_id res chain seq x y z
N MET A 1 9.63 -24.65 -11.46
CA MET A 1 8.82 -23.41 -11.40
C MET A 1 9.74 -22.27 -10.91
N ARG A 2 10.19 -21.40 -11.80
CA ARG A 2 11.03 -20.25 -11.39
C ARG A 2 10.13 -19.10 -10.95
N LEU A 3 10.31 -18.64 -9.73
CA LEU A 3 9.67 -17.44 -9.18
C LEU A 3 10.52 -16.24 -9.57
N LEU A 4 9.98 -15.33 -10.37
CA LEU A 4 10.59 -14.02 -10.64
C LEU A 4 9.87 -12.98 -9.79
N LEU A 5 10.58 -12.42 -8.83
CA LEU A 5 10.15 -11.26 -8.08
C LEU A 5 10.44 -10.03 -8.95
N PHE A 6 9.41 -9.37 -9.49
CA PHE A 6 9.59 -8.09 -10.14
C PHE A 6 9.62 -7.00 -9.07
N ILE A 7 10.82 -6.57 -8.73
CA ILE A 7 11.04 -5.32 -8.00
C ILE A 7 10.64 -4.20 -8.96
N ILE A 8 9.77 -3.33 -8.50
CA ILE A 8 9.19 -2.22 -9.24
C ILE A 8 10.30 -1.21 -9.56
N PHE A 9 10.72 -1.12 -10.82
CA PHE A 9 11.57 -0.03 -11.28
C PHE A 9 10.74 1.25 -11.43
N ALA A 10 11.25 2.35 -10.87
CA ALA A 10 10.72 3.69 -11.08
C ALA A 10 10.71 4.02 -12.59
N ILE A 11 9.54 4.35 -13.14
CA ILE A 11 9.45 4.90 -14.49
C ILE A 11 9.83 6.38 -14.38
N PRO A 12 10.80 6.88 -15.16
CA PRO A 12 11.09 8.31 -15.20
C PRO A 12 9.87 9.03 -15.80
N ILE A 13 9.10 9.70 -14.95
CA ILE A 13 8.07 10.61 -15.39
C ILE A 13 8.74 11.98 -15.52
N CYS A 14 8.88 12.44 -16.75
CA CYS A 14 9.35 13.79 -17.03
C CYS A 14 8.43 14.81 -16.34
N CYS A 15 8.98 15.87 -15.75
CA CYS A 15 8.29 16.90 -14.96
C CYS A 15 7.15 17.67 -15.67
N ALA A 16 6.62 17.15 -16.79
CA ALA A 16 5.57 17.77 -17.59
C ALA A 16 4.13 17.55 -17.08
N VAL A 17 3.92 16.82 -15.96
CA VAL A 17 2.57 16.53 -15.40
C VAL A 17 2.31 17.42 -14.17
N ALA A 18 2.64 18.71 -14.27
CA ALA A 18 2.53 19.67 -13.15
C ALA A 18 1.14 20.29 -12.96
N ASN A 19 0.08 19.80 -13.62
CA ASN A 19 -1.19 20.51 -13.65
C ASN A 19 -2.14 20.32 -12.45
N GLU A 20 -1.85 19.43 -11.51
CA GLU A 20 -2.62 19.32 -10.24
C GLU A 20 -1.79 19.58 -8.97
N TRP A 21 -0.50 19.75 -9.12
CA TRP A 21 0.43 20.03 -8.03
C TRP A 21 1.04 21.41 -8.24
N ASP A 22 0.22 22.43 -8.22
CA ASP A 22 0.55 23.82 -8.59
C ASP A 22 1.65 24.49 -7.75
N ASP A 23 2.43 23.73 -7.01
CA ASP A 23 3.54 24.27 -6.26
C ASP A 23 4.81 23.43 -6.45
N VAL A 24 5.65 23.83 -7.43
CA VAL A 24 7.04 23.34 -7.56
C VAL A 24 7.77 23.44 -6.20
N ARG A 25 7.37 24.37 -5.33
CA ARG A 25 7.83 24.52 -3.95
C ARG A 25 7.44 23.35 -3.06
N PHE A 26 6.32 22.67 -3.36
CA PHE A 26 5.84 21.54 -2.58
C PHE A 26 6.86 20.38 -2.54
N TYR A 27 7.53 20.12 -3.66
CA TYR A 27 8.55 19.09 -3.76
C TYR A 27 9.96 19.57 -3.38
N ASN A 28 10.12 20.86 -3.07
CA ASN A 28 11.43 21.49 -2.87
C ASN A 28 12.39 21.27 -4.06
N LEU A 29 11.82 21.24 -5.27
CA LEU A 29 12.56 21.01 -6.50
C LEU A 29 13.20 22.32 -7.00
N GLN A 30 14.44 22.22 -7.46
CA GLN A 30 15.11 23.30 -8.16
C GLN A 30 14.55 23.41 -9.59
N PRO A 31 14.12 24.60 -10.05
CA PRO A 31 13.68 24.78 -11.44
C PRO A 31 14.74 24.28 -12.43
N GLY A 32 14.32 23.51 -13.44
CA GLY A 32 15.20 23.02 -14.52
C GLY A 32 16.00 21.75 -14.21
N ARG A 33 15.83 21.12 -13.04
CA ARG A 33 16.39 19.79 -12.79
C ARG A 33 15.34 18.70 -13.07
N GLU A 34 15.77 17.68 -13.81
CA GLU A 34 15.00 16.46 -13.94
C GLU A 34 14.91 15.77 -12.57
N CYS A 35 13.71 15.39 -12.16
CA CYS A 35 13.49 14.57 -10.98
C CYS A 35 12.82 13.26 -11.37
N GLN A 36 13.21 12.17 -10.73
CA GLN A 36 12.49 10.91 -10.83
C GLN A 36 11.48 10.85 -9.68
N ILE A 37 10.23 10.54 -10.01
CA ILE A 37 9.17 10.33 -9.02
C ILE A 37 8.67 8.91 -9.16
N SER A 38 8.72 8.15 -8.07
CA SER A 38 7.99 6.89 -7.95
C SER A 38 6.77 7.08 -7.06
N MET A 39 5.76 6.24 -7.27
CA MET A 39 4.49 6.35 -6.55
C MET A 39 4.15 5.05 -5.84
N GLY A 40 3.46 5.22 -4.71
CA GLY A 40 2.88 4.15 -3.93
C GLY A 40 1.66 4.61 -3.18
N SER A 41 1.15 3.74 -2.35
CA SER A 41 0.04 4.01 -1.44
C SER A 41 0.49 3.87 0.01
N GLY A 42 -0.30 4.41 0.92
CA GLY A 42 -0.15 4.24 2.35
C GLY A 42 -1.47 4.51 3.05
N PHE A 43 -1.53 4.27 4.31
CA PHE A 43 -2.73 4.54 5.10
C PHE A 43 -2.38 4.95 6.53
N PHE A 44 -3.20 5.80 7.10
CA PHE A 44 -3.07 6.20 8.49
C PHE A 44 -3.47 5.04 9.42
N VAL A 45 -2.65 4.76 10.43
CA VAL A 45 -2.96 3.81 11.53
C VAL A 45 -3.38 4.53 12.80
N ASN A 46 -3.03 5.80 12.90
CA ASN A 46 -3.56 6.77 13.88
C ASN A 46 -3.61 8.16 13.22
N LYS A 47 -3.86 9.21 14.01
CA LYS A 47 -4.12 10.55 13.47
C LYS A 47 -2.99 11.14 12.60
N ASP A 48 -1.73 10.78 12.83
CA ASP A 48 -0.54 11.39 12.21
C ASP A 48 0.54 10.39 11.79
N THR A 49 0.26 9.08 11.92
CA THR A 49 1.18 8.01 11.56
C THR A 49 0.65 7.21 10.38
N ILE A 50 1.46 7.11 9.33
CA ILE A 50 1.13 6.40 8.09
C ILE A 50 2.00 5.15 7.99
N VAL A 51 1.39 4.04 7.58
CA VAL A 51 2.06 2.80 7.20
C VAL A 51 2.10 2.69 5.67
N THR A 52 3.22 2.22 5.15
CA THR A 52 3.44 1.89 3.74
C THR A 52 4.50 0.78 3.63
N ASN A 53 4.87 0.39 2.41
CA ASN A 53 6.03 -0.48 2.22
C ASN A 53 7.34 0.32 2.28
N LYS A 54 8.40 -0.35 2.77
CA LYS A 54 9.74 0.20 2.81
C LYS A 54 10.24 0.57 1.41
N HIS A 55 10.08 -0.34 0.43
CA HIS A 55 10.55 -0.13 -0.95
C HIS A 55 9.88 1.08 -1.65
N VAL A 56 8.72 1.54 -1.16
CA VAL A 56 8.05 2.76 -1.67
C VAL A 56 8.82 4.02 -1.28
N VAL A 57 9.51 4.03 -0.14
CA VAL A 57 10.03 5.26 0.49
C VAL A 57 11.52 5.25 0.83
N GLU A 58 12.21 4.12 0.75
CA GLU A 58 13.59 3.98 1.28
C GLU A 58 14.64 4.82 0.55
N GLN A 59 14.40 5.22 -0.70
CA GLN A 59 15.36 6.00 -1.52
C GLN A 59 14.89 7.42 -1.78
N CYS A 60 13.83 7.87 -1.09
CA CYS A 60 13.26 9.20 -1.31
C CYS A 60 14.12 10.27 -0.64
N LYS A 61 14.44 11.34 -1.37
CA LYS A 61 14.94 12.60 -0.81
C LYS A 61 13.79 13.37 -0.12
N ASN A 62 12.62 13.36 -0.76
CA ASN A 62 11.40 13.94 -0.22
C ASN A 62 10.25 12.95 -0.42
N ILE A 63 9.38 12.87 0.58
CA ILE A 63 8.16 12.05 0.56
C ILE A 63 6.98 13.00 0.60
N ALA A 64 6.23 13.09 -0.49
CA ALA A 64 5.00 13.86 -0.54
C ALA A 64 3.79 12.94 -0.44
N ILE A 65 2.75 13.38 0.26
CA ILE A 65 1.50 12.63 0.45
C ILE A 65 0.30 13.49 0.09
N ARG A 66 -0.75 12.86 -0.44
CA ARG A 66 -2.08 13.45 -0.70
C ARG A 66 -3.19 12.41 -0.56
N GLY A 67 -4.43 12.82 -0.69
CA GLY A 67 -5.61 11.95 -0.62
C GLY A 67 -6.38 12.18 0.67
N ALA A 68 -6.27 11.33 1.68
CA ALA A 68 -6.95 11.52 2.97
C ALA A 68 -6.64 12.86 3.64
N VAL A 69 -5.51 13.48 3.29
CA VAL A 69 -5.10 14.81 3.76
C VAL A 69 -4.76 15.71 2.58
N LYS A 70 -4.79 17.03 2.81
CA LYS A 70 -4.27 17.99 1.82
C LYS A 70 -2.80 17.73 1.55
N PRO A 71 -2.29 17.97 0.33
CA PRO A 71 -0.90 17.77 -0.03
C PRO A 71 0.06 18.29 1.03
N THR A 72 1.01 17.45 1.46
CA THR A 72 2.02 17.80 2.46
C THR A 72 3.24 16.88 2.35
N LEU A 73 4.37 17.28 2.93
CA LEU A 73 5.53 16.42 3.08
C LEU A 73 5.39 15.58 4.35
N ALA A 74 5.76 14.30 4.23
CA ALA A 74 5.85 13.37 5.34
C ALA A 74 7.32 13.05 5.65
N LYS A 75 7.58 12.55 6.86
CA LYS A 75 8.91 12.14 7.31
C LYS A 75 8.94 10.63 7.54
N LEU A 76 9.95 9.97 6.97
CA LEU A 76 10.25 8.58 7.31
C LEU A 76 10.76 8.52 8.75
N ILE A 77 10.13 7.70 9.60
CA ILE A 77 10.50 7.55 11.02
C ILE A 77 10.99 6.15 11.37
N LEU A 78 10.44 5.11 10.74
CA LEU A 78 10.83 3.72 11.00
C LEU A 78 10.78 2.89 9.73
N VAL A 79 11.62 1.86 9.66
CA VAL A 79 11.57 0.83 8.62
C VAL A 79 11.81 -0.54 9.23
N ASP A 80 11.08 -1.53 8.75
CA ASP A 80 11.42 -2.95 8.91
C ASP A 80 11.90 -3.49 7.58
N LYS A 81 13.12 -4.06 7.57
CA LYS A 81 13.74 -4.53 6.33
C LYS A 81 13.28 -5.93 5.94
N GLU A 82 12.87 -6.73 6.90
CA GLU A 82 12.47 -8.12 6.69
C GLU A 82 11.02 -8.20 6.21
N MET A 83 10.14 -7.42 6.82
CA MET A 83 8.73 -7.35 6.47
C MET A 83 8.39 -6.33 5.37
N ASP A 84 9.36 -5.56 4.87
CA ASP A 84 9.10 -4.49 3.89
C ASP A 84 8.07 -3.45 4.37
N ILE A 85 8.10 -3.09 5.65
CA ILE A 85 7.21 -2.08 6.27
C ILE A 85 7.97 -0.80 6.54
N ALA A 86 7.34 0.34 6.29
CA ALA A 86 7.81 1.67 6.69
C ALA A 86 6.72 2.46 7.37
N VAL A 87 7.14 3.34 8.28
CA VAL A 87 6.26 4.26 9.00
C VAL A 87 6.68 5.69 8.72
N LEU A 88 5.69 6.51 8.36
CA LEU A 88 5.86 7.93 8.12
C LEU A 88 5.11 8.74 9.17
N TYR A 89 5.68 9.86 9.55
CA TYR A 89 4.97 10.93 10.27
C TYR A 89 4.38 11.93 9.28
N SER A 90 3.12 12.29 9.47
CA SER A 90 2.42 13.33 8.72
C SER A 90 2.13 14.54 9.62
N PRO A 91 2.49 15.78 9.20
CA PRO A 91 2.10 16.99 9.94
C PRO A 91 0.61 17.33 9.77
N LYS A 92 -0.12 16.59 8.92
CA LYS A 92 -1.56 16.70 8.72
C LYS A 92 -2.24 15.45 9.26
N SER A 93 -3.30 15.64 10.02
CA SER A 93 -4.00 14.55 10.70
C SER A 93 -5.13 13.99 9.86
N SER A 94 -5.20 12.66 9.83
CA SER A 94 -6.37 11.95 9.30
C SER A 94 -7.56 12.07 10.26
N LYS A 95 -8.76 12.09 9.69
CA LYS A 95 -10.02 12.09 10.45
C LYS A 95 -10.45 10.69 10.88
N LYS A 96 -10.02 9.68 10.15
CA LYS A 96 -10.36 8.28 10.36
C LYS A 96 -9.14 7.39 10.19
N VAL A 97 -9.23 6.18 10.70
CA VAL A 97 -8.23 5.11 10.56
C VAL A 97 -8.97 3.79 10.37
N PRO A 98 -8.36 2.80 9.71
CA PRO A 98 -8.92 1.45 9.68
C PRO A 98 -8.82 0.81 11.06
N TYR A 99 -9.72 -0.13 11.34
CA TYR A 99 -9.52 -1.07 12.44
C TYR A 99 -8.65 -2.22 11.94
N LEU A 100 -7.58 -2.53 12.66
CA LEU A 100 -6.78 -3.73 12.40
C LEU A 100 -7.59 -4.94 12.87
N ARG A 101 -7.74 -5.92 11.98
CA ARG A 101 -8.52 -7.13 12.27
C ARG A 101 -7.92 -7.86 13.45
N ASN A 102 -8.75 -8.24 14.42
CA ASN A 102 -8.30 -8.96 15.59
C ASN A 102 -8.05 -10.44 15.23
N ASN A 103 -6.98 -11.04 15.78
CA ASN A 103 -6.39 -12.34 15.41
C ASN A 103 -7.30 -13.58 15.57
N HIS A 104 -8.56 -13.42 15.97
CA HIS A 104 -9.45 -14.59 16.18
C HIS A 104 -10.07 -15.14 14.89
N ASP A 105 -9.98 -14.41 13.78
CA ASP A 105 -10.53 -14.82 12.49
C ASP A 105 -9.45 -14.77 11.41
N GLU A 106 -8.78 -15.88 11.16
CA GLU A 106 -7.79 -16.02 10.08
C GLU A 106 -8.40 -15.71 8.71
N VAL A 107 -7.60 -15.13 7.81
CA VAL A 107 -7.95 -14.98 6.41
C VAL A 107 -7.91 -16.37 5.75
N LYS A 108 -8.98 -16.75 5.05
CA LYS A 108 -9.12 -18.08 4.45
C LYS A 108 -9.10 -18.02 2.93
N VAL A 109 -8.60 -19.08 2.32
CA VAL A 109 -8.70 -19.27 0.87
C VAL A 109 -10.16 -19.17 0.42
N GLY A 110 -10.41 -18.33 -0.56
CA GLY A 110 -11.76 -18.05 -1.06
C GLY A 110 -12.40 -16.79 -0.50
N ASP A 111 -11.86 -16.21 0.58
CA ASP A 111 -12.36 -14.96 1.13
C ASP A 111 -12.31 -13.83 0.09
N ILE A 112 -13.29 -12.95 0.17
CA ILE A 112 -13.36 -11.74 -0.65
C ILE A 112 -12.77 -10.59 0.15
N LEU A 113 -11.76 -9.95 -0.44
CA LEU A 113 -11.04 -8.81 0.10
C LEU A 113 -11.13 -7.62 -0.85
N PHE A 114 -10.69 -6.46 -0.39
CA PHE A 114 -10.64 -5.22 -1.16
C PHE A 114 -9.23 -4.64 -1.08
N SER A 115 -8.52 -4.60 -2.22
CA SER A 115 -7.28 -3.84 -2.33
C SER A 115 -7.60 -2.38 -2.61
N VAL A 116 -6.98 -1.47 -1.85
CA VAL A 116 -7.26 -0.04 -1.90
C VAL A 116 -5.97 0.72 -2.11
N GLY A 117 -5.98 1.71 -3.00
CA GLY A 117 -4.78 2.50 -3.25
C GLY A 117 -4.89 3.43 -4.44
N TYR A 118 -3.73 3.86 -4.93
CA TYR A 118 -3.57 4.78 -6.04
C TYR A 118 -2.73 4.14 -7.16
N PRO A 119 -3.31 3.20 -7.93
CA PRO A 119 -2.58 2.52 -8.99
C PRO A 119 -2.20 3.49 -10.10
N LEU A 120 -1.03 3.29 -10.69
CA LEU A 120 -0.61 3.93 -11.92
C LEU A 120 -1.22 3.17 -13.10
N GLU A 121 -2.25 3.71 -13.71
CA GLU A 121 -2.82 3.21 -14.95
C GLU A 121 -2.43 4.16 -16.09
N ARG A 122 -1.63 3.67 -17.05
CA ARG A 122 -1.27 4.35 -18.33
C ARG A 122 -0.70 5.77 -18.20
N GLY A 123 0.09 6.05 -17.15
CA GLY A 123 0.80 7.34 -17.04
C GLY A 123 -0.03 8.49 -16.49
N GLU A 124 -1.24 8.23 -16.03
CA GLU A 124 -2.05 9.23 -15.34
C GLU A 124 -1.73 9.25 -13.83
N SER A 125 -1.85 10.40 -13.21
CA SER A 125 -1.71 10.55 -11.75
C SER A 125 -2.71 9.63 -11.07
N GLY A 126 -2.22 8.64 -10.29
CA GLY A 126 -3.04 7.57 -9.72
C GLY A 126 -4.32 8.08 -9.08
N GLU A 127 -5.45 7.63 -9.59
CA GLU A 127 -6.75 7.84 -8.97
C GLU A 127 -6.92 6.86 -7.80
N PHE A 128 -7.71 7.28 -6.82
CA PHE A 128 -8.10 6.40 -5.72
C PHE A 128 -9.02 5.28 -6.25
N ILE A 129 -8.60 4.03 -6.09
CA ILE A 129 -9.33 2.86 -6.58
C ILE A 129 -9.50 1.83 -5.47
N VAL A 130 -10.69 1.22 -5.43
CA VAL A 130 -11.01 0.02 -4.64
C VAL A 130 -11.29 -1.11 -5.61
N LYS A 131 -10.52 -2.20 -5.50
CA LYS A 131 -10.71 -3.41 -6.33
C LYS A 131 -11.03 -4.61 -5.45
N GLN A 132 -12.06 -5.36 -5.82
CA GLN A 132 -12.38 -6.62 -5.17
C GLN A 132 -11.37 -7.69 -5.58
N ALA A 133 -10.92 -8.47 -4.62
CA ALA A 133 -9.96 -9.55 -4.78
C ALA A 133 -10.45 -10.81 -4.07
N LYS A 134 -9.93 -11.97 -4.47
CA LYS A 134 -10.21 -13.25 -3.83
C LYS A 134 -8.91 -13.87 -3.32
N VAL A 135 -8.88 -14.33 -2.09
CA VAL A 135 -7.73 -15.04 -1.51
C VAL A 135 -7.51 -16.34 -2.25
N LEU A 136 -6.29 -16.54 -2.72
CA LEU A 136 -5.85 -17.74 -3.42
C LEU A 136 -5.07 -18.68 -2.51
N LYS A 137 -4.29 -18.09 -1.59
CA LYS A 137 -3.42 -18.83 -0.67
C LYS A 137 -3.00 -17.94 0.48
N THR A 138 -2.83 -18.54 1.65
CA THR A 138 -2.10 -17.96 2.77
C THR A 138 -0.84 -18.80 3.03
N LYS A 139 0.23 -18.16 3.46
CA LYS A 139 1.53 -18.80 3.62
C LYS A 139 2.36 -18.03 4.63
N THR A 140 2.96 -18.71 5.59
CA THR A 140 3.96 -18.10 6.46
C THR A 140 5.22 -17.78 5.66
N ASP A 141 5.64 -16.51 5.66
CA ASP A 141 6.92 -16.12 5.08
C ASP A 141 8.08 -16.59 5.97
N VAL A 142 9.08 -17.21 5.34
CA VAL A 142 10.22 -17.83 6.05
C VAL A 142 11.12 -16.80 6.73
N LYS A 143 11.17 -15.56 6.22
CA LYS A 143 12.04 -14.52 6.75
C LYS A 143 11.41 -13.79 7.94
N SER A 144 10.19 -13.35 7.74
CA SER A 144 9.46 -12.58 8.75
C SER A 144 8.79 -13.46 9.81
N GLY A 145 8.47 -14.71 9.47
CA GLY A 145 7.68 -15.62 10.31
C GLY A 145 6.19 -15.31 10.34
N TYR A 146 5.72 -14.29 9.61
CA TYR A 146 4.33 -13.87 9.55
C TYR A 146 3.63 -14.34 8.28
N GLU A 147 2.31 -14.24 8.27
CA GLU A 147 1.49 -14.69 7.15
C GLU A 147 1.57 -13.71 5.98
N ASP A 148 1.79 -14.27 4.78
CA ASP A 148 1.58 -13.61 3.50
C ASP A 148 0.26 -14.07 2.88
N ILE A 149 -0.46 -13.15 2.24
CA ILE A 149 -1.73 -13.41 1.58
C ILE A 149 -1.54 -13.25 0.07
N GLU A 150 -1.65 -14.37 -0.67
CA GLU A 150 -1.73 -14.36 -2.13
C GLU A 150 -3.20 -14.20 -2.54
N PHE A 151 -3.49 -13.25 -3.42
CA PHE A 151 -4.85 -12.98 -3.89
C PHE A 151 -4.90 -12.70 -5.40
N THR A 152 -6.09 -12.65 -5.97
CA THR A 152 -6.27 -12.42 -7.41
C THR A 152 -5.60 -11.11 -7.82
N ASP A 153 -4.94 -11.13 -9.01
CA ASP A 153 -4.20 -9.99 -9.55
C ASP A 153 -5.15 -8.86 -9.98
N ASN A 154 -5.52 -8.03 -9.01
CA ASN A 154 -6.27 -6.80 -9.22
C ASN A 154 -5.44 -5.56 -8.86
N VAL A 155 -4.12 -5.75 -8.66
CA VAL A 155 -3.20 -4.68 -8.27
C VAL A 155 -2.29 -4.28 -9.42
N ASN A 156 -1.98 -3.00 -9.50
CA ASN A 156 -1.03 -2.41 -10.44
C ASN A 156 0.06 -1.65 -9.67
N HIS A 157 1.07 -1.18 -10.39
CA HIS A 157 2.06 -0.25 -9.81
C HIS A 157 1.33 0.90 -9.11
N GLY A 158 1.81 1.31 -7.94
CA GLY A 158 1.19 2.34 -7.12
C GLY A 158 0.25 1.80 -6.02
N ASN A 159 -0.22 0.55 -6.08
CA ASN A 159 -0.97 -0.06 -4.98
C ASN A 159 -0.09 -0.49 -3.80
N SER A 160 1.23 -0.66 -4.00
CA SER A 160 2.17 -1.04 -2.94
C SER A 160 2.09 -0.10 -1.75
N GLY A 161 1.99 -0.65 -0.56
CA GLY A 161 1.78 0.06 0.69
C GLY A 161 0.32 0.38 1.02
N GLY A 162 -0.61 0.13 0.09
CA GLY A 162 -2.04 0.31 0.32
C GLY A 162 -2.65 -0.79 1.21
N PRO A 163 -3.78 -0.50 1.88
CA PRO A 163 -4.43 -1.48 2.74
C PRO A 163 -5.15 -2.56 1.93
N LEU A 164 -5.08 -3.79 2.42
CA LEU A 164 -5.96 -4.89 2.05
C LEU A 164 -7.03 -5.03 3.13
N LEU A 165 -8.29 -4.89 2.76
CA LEU A 165 -9.43 -4.84 3.68
C LEU A 165 -10.32 -6.06 3.51
N ASP A 166 -10.93 -6.55 4.60
CA ASP A 166 -11.97 -7.55 4.54
C ASP A 166 -13.34 -6.92 4.16
N LYS A 167 -14.36 -7.75 4.02
CA LYS A 167 -15.74 -7.33 3.71
C LYS A 167 -16.36 -6.42 4.78
N ASN A 168 -15.77 -6.35 5.95
CA ASN A 168 -16.19 -5.51 7.06
C ASN A 168 -15.35 -4.23 7.17
N SER A 169 -14.47 -3.96 6.17
CA SER A 169 -13.51 -2.85 6.12
C SER A 169 -12.45 -2.88 7.22
N ASN A 170 -12.21 -4.03 7.86
CA ASN A 170 -11.06 -4.19 8.74
C ASN A 170 -9.80 -4.44 7.91
N LEU A 171 -8.68 -3.91 8.37
CA LEU A 171 -7.37 -4.14 7.77
C LEU A 171 -6.93 -5.58 8.03
N VAL A 172 -6.66 -6.32 6.97
CA VAL A 172 -6.15 -7.70 7.01
C VAL A 172 -4.74 -7.82 6.44
N GLY A 173 -4.22 -6.78 5.79
CA GLY A 173 -2.85 -6.79 5.27
C GLY A 173 -2.45 -5.51 4.56
N ILE A 174 -1.19 -5.49 4.10
CA ILE A 174 -0.58 -4.41 3.32
C ILE A 174 -0.21 -4.97 1.95
N VAL A 175 -0.77 -4.41 0.89
CA VAL A 175 -0.41 -4.80 -0.50
C VAL A 175 1.06 -4.50 -0.73
N THR A 176 1.85 -5.50 -1.16
CA THR A 176 3.30 -5.32 -1.31
C THR A 176 3.82 -5.60 -2.71
N ALA A 177 3.38 -6.65 -3.37
CA ALA A 177 3.98 -7.05 -4.63
C ALA A 177 2.99 -7.71 -5.59
N LYS A 178 3.41 -7.78 -6.85
CA LYS A 178 2.82 -8.61 -7.88
C LYS A 178 3.78 -9.74 -8.19
N LEU A 179 3.32 -10.98 -8.10
CA LEU A 179 4.08 -12.18 -8.42
C LEU A 179 3.70 -12.69 -9.80
N THR A 180 4.68 -13.17 -10.54
CA THR A 180 4.47 -13.81 -11.84
C THR A 180 5.03 -15.23 -11.77
N TYR A 181 4.14 -16.21 -11.83
CA TYR A 181 4.50 -17.62 -11.95
C TYR A 181 4.61 -17.98 -13.44
N LYS A 182 5.81 -18.35 -13.87
CA LYS A 182 6.06 -18.89 -15.23
C LYS A 182 6.10 -20.41 -15.17
N TYR A 183 5.51 -21.02 -16.17
CA TYR A 183 5.55 -22.47 -16.39
C TYR A 183 6.68 -22.82 -17.35
N ASP A 184 7.22 -24.04 -17.25
CA ASP A 184 8.27 -24.51 -18.16
C ASP A 184 7.71 -24.79 -19.58
N ASP A 185 6.40 -25.02 -19.70
CA ASP A 185 5.70 -25.12 -20.98
C ASP A 185 5.37 -23.71 -21.53
N PRO A 186 5.93 -23.33 -22.69
CA PRO A 186 5.69 -22.03 -23.31
C PRO A 186 4.23 -21.80 -23.75
N ASN A 187 3.43 -22.87 -23.88
CA ASN A 187 2.01 -22.76 -24.26
C ASN A 187 1.12 -22.40 -23.06
N ILE A 188 1.63 -22.48 -21.82
CA ILE A 188 0.89 -22.09 -20.62
C ILE A 188 1.20 -20.62 -20.31
N PRO A 189 0.20 -19.71 -20.37
CA PRO A 189 0.43 -18.31 -20.06
C PRO A 189 0.87 -18.13 -18.60
N PRO A 190 1.71 -17.13 -18.29
CA PRO A 190 2.13 -16.87 -16.94
C PRO A 190 0.94 -16.49 -16.06
N LYS A 191 0.91 -17.02 -14.84
CA LYS A 191 -0.10 -16.66 -13.85
C LYS A 191 0.39 -15.48 -13.02
N HIS A 192 -0.40 -14.42 -12.97
CA HIS A 192 -0.16 -13.27 -12.12
C HIS A 192 -1.00 -13.36 -10.85
N VAL A 193 -0.43 -13.03 -9.71
CA VAL A 193 -1.11 -12.92 -8.43
C VAL A 193 -0.56 -11.71 -7.68
N ALA A 194 -1.36 -11.15 -6.79
CA ALA A 194 -0.92 -10.11 -5.87
C ALA A 194 -0.52 -10.72 -4.53
N LEU A 195 0.38 -10.06 -3.83
CA LEU A 195 0.86 -10.43 -2.50
C LEU A 195 0.59 -9.29 -1.51
N ALA A 196 0.18 -9.65 -0.31
CA ALA A 196 0.11 -8.74 0.82
C ALA A 196 0.78 -9.36 2.05
N ILE A 197 1.39 -8.51 2.86
CA ILE A 197 1.85 -8.83 4.20
C ILE A 197 0.62 -8.89 5.10
N GLY A 198 0.43 -9.97 5.86
CA GLY A 198 -0.69 -10.13 6.77
C GLY A 198 -0.67 -9.12 7.93
N VAL A 199 -1.85 -8.83 8.46
CA VAL A 199 -2.02 -7.82 9.52
C VAL A 199 -1.28 -8.16 10.81
N GLU A 200 -1.02 -9.42 11.08
CA GLU A 200 -0.33 -9.89 12.30
C GLU A 200 1.09 -9.33 12.39
N GLY A 201 1.86 -9.42 11.30
CA GLY A 201 3.20 -8.83 11.23
C GLY A 201 3.17 -7.33 11.45
N LEU A 202 2.18 -6.63 10.90
CA LEU A 202 2.01 -5.21 11.15
C LEU A 202 1.69 -4.91 12.62
N ILE A 203 0.77 -5.68 13.23
CA ILE A 203 0.40 -5.52 14.65
C ILE A 203 1.63 -5.66 15.56
N GLU A 204 2.43 -6.69 15.34
CA GLU A 204 3.66 -6.92 16.10
C GLU A 204 4.66 -5.77 15.92
N PHE A 205 4.85 -5.33 14.67
CA PHE A 205 5.72 -4.21 14.38
C PHE A 205 5.27 -2.92 15.07
N LEU A 206 3.96 -2.60 15.04
CA LEU A 206 3.41 -1.43 15.71
C LEU A 206 3.56 -1.51 17.23
N LYS A 207 3.27 -2.67 17.84
CA LYS A 207 3.45 -2.92 19.28
C LYS A 207 4.91 -2.76 19.72
N LYS A 208 5.85 -3.37 18.98
CA LYS A 208 7.29 -3.31 19.27
C LYS A 208 7.83 -1.88 19.27
N ASN A 209 7.20 -0.98 18.52
CA ASN A 209 7.63 0.41 18.36
C ASN A 209 6.70 1.41 19.11
N ASP A 210 5.84 0.93 20.00
CA ASP A 210 4.91 1.76 20.80
C ASP A 210 4.01 2.67 19.94
N ILE A 211 3.63 2.20 18.75
CA ILE A 211 2.75 2.94 17.83
C ILE A 211 1.30 2.52 18.11
N TYR A 212 0.49 3.50 18.52
CA TYR A 212 -0.94 3.29 18.75
C TYR A 212 -1.67 2.98 17.44
N TYR A 213 -2.58 2.02 17.49
CA TYR A 213 -3.50 1.66 16.40
C TYR A 213 -4.86 1.26 16.96
N ALA A 214 -5.91 1.43 16.16
CA ALA A 214 -7.24 0.94 16.50
C ALA A 214 -7.36 -0.54 16.12
N SER A 215 -7.80 -1.37 17.05
CA SER A 215 -8.07 -2.80 16.81
C SER A 215 -9.50 -3.12 17.23
N SER A 216 -10.26 -3.65 16.31
CA SER A 216 -11.65 -4.06 16.54
C SER A 216 -12.10 -4.88 15.33
N SER A 217 -13.16 -5.66 15.46
CA SER A 217 -13.85 -6.22 14.29
C SER A 217 -15.16 -5.46 14.09
N SER A 218 -15.34 -4.85 12.93
CA SER A 218 -16.66 -4.42 12.49
C SER A 218 -17.47 -5.65 12.06
N TYR A 219 -18.72 -5.69 12.39
CA TYR A 219 -19.65 -6.75 11.94
C TYR A 219 -20.47 -6.33 10.72
N ASP A 220 -20.38 -5.07 10.30
CA ASP A 220 -21.06 -4.56 9.13
C ASP A 220 -20.40 -5.09 7.85
N ILE A 221 -21.20 -5.56 6.90
CA ILE A 221 -20.73 -6.01 5.60
C ILE A 221 -20.87 -4.85 4.60
N PHE A 222 -19.77 -4.43 4.02
CA PHE A 222 -19.73 -3.33 3.06
C PHE A 222 -19.62 -3.82 1.62
N THR A 223 -20.18 -3.06 0.71
CA THR A 223 -19.91 -3.16 -0.74
C THR A 223 -18.69 -2.33 -1.10
N ASN A 224 -18.14 -2.51 -2.32
CA ASN A 224 -17.03 -1.69 -2.82
C ASN A 224 -17.27 -0.19 -2.64
N TYR A 225 -18.52 0.26 -2.86
CA TYR A 225 -18.88 1.68 -2.71
C TYR A 225 -18.72 2.18 -1.28
N HIS A 226 -19.08 1.36 -0.28
CA HIS A 226 -18.94 1.74 1.13
C HIS A 226 -17.47 1.71 1.55
N VAL A 227 -16.70 0.72 1.07
CA VAL A 227 -15.24 0.63 1.30
C VAL A 227 -14.55 1.87 0.72
N ASP A 228 -14.89 2.26 -0.54
CA ASP A 228 -14.37 3.48 -1.19
C ASP A 228 -14.60 4.72 -0.33
N LYS A 229 -15.83 4.91 0.14
CA LYS A 229 -16.22 6.08 0.93
C LYS A 229 -15.49 6.17 2.27
N ILE A 230 -15.25 5.02 2.93
CA ILE A 230 -14.57 4.98 4.23
C ILE A 230 -13.06 5.12 4.05
N ALA A 231 -12.48 4.40 3.09
CA ALA A 231 -11.04 4.32 2.92
C ALA A 231 -10.43 5.62 2.39
N LYS A 232 -11.17 6.44 1.65
CA LYS A 232 -10.75 7.80 1.24
C LYS A 232 -10.34 8.70 2.40
N ASP A 233 -10.89 8.46 3.59
CA ASP A 233 -10.62 9.28 4.77
C ASP A 233 -9.26 8.95 5.43
N TYR A 234 -8.61 7.83 5.06
CA TYR A 234 -7.33 7.43 5.67
C TYR A 234 -6.27 6.89 4.70
N VAL A 235 -6.60 6.64 3.43
CA VAL A 235 -5.62 6.18 2.44
C VAL A 235 -4.98 7.36 1.72
N VAL A 236 -3.67 7.30 1.55
CA VAL A 236 -2.88 8.35 0.89
C VAL A 236 -2.14 7.81 -0.33
N ASN A 237 -2.00 8.67 -1.33
CA ASN A 237 -1.03 8.52 -2.41
C ASN A 237 0.32 9.05 -1.92
N ILE A 238 1.38 8.28 -2.11
CA ILE A 238 2.75 8.63 -1.74
C ILE A 238 3.55 8.87 -3.01
N HIS A 239 4.19 10.02 -3.07
CA HIS A 239 5.13 10.38 -4.12
C HIS A 239 6.54 10.44 -3.53
N CYS A 240 7.38 9.57 -3.99
CA CYS A 240 8.81 9.51 -3.63
C CYS A 240 9.62 10.28 -4.67
N VAL A 241 10.26 11.36 -4.26
CA VAL A 241 11.15 12.17 -5.10
C VAL A 241 12.58 11.69 -4.87
N HIS A 242 13.26 11.28 -5.95
CA HIS A 242 14.65 10.79 -5.95
C HIS A 242 15.68 11.86 -6.25
#